data_b8d4a47506549909aff96988d6ba57de
#
_entry.id   b8d4a47506549909aff96988d6ba57de
#
_cell.length_a   1.000
_cell.length_b   1.000
_cell.length_c   1.000
_cell.angle_alpha   90.00
_cell.angle_beta   90.00
_cell.angle_gamma   90.00
#
_symmetry.space_group_name_H-M   'P 1'
#
loop_
_entity.id
_entity.type
_entity.pdbx_description
1 polymer ?
#
loop_
_entity_poly.entity_id
_entity_poly.type
_entity_poly.pdbx_seq_one_letter_code
_entity_poly.pdbx_strand_id
1 'polypeptide(L)'
;MHHKTGLLALALLLSAGHAAAATSDEGYYASAKYVHSEQRASDQDTSSRPGVGQFVDGKEKDRLGGASLAAGYQYGNGWRTEGEYTFRQKTEFTSGSTAFPTSFNHLKLNTERLMLNVYRDYDLGYGVSLFGTAGVGIAKVKAGGWQGNTAREYADSTQNNLAYSLGAGISYSPVDRLSIDIGYRYVDMGKVESGYNTFGNVRGLKDEQMKARLASSEFTLGTRYLF
;
A
#
# COMPACT_ATOMS: atom_id res chain seq x y z
N MET A 1 -4.58 -10.91 -22.94
CA MET A 1 -5.61 -11.79 -22.35
C MET A 1 -5.00 -12.52 -21.16
N HIS A 2 -5.04 -11.96 -19.92
CA HIS A 2 -4.72 -12.68 -18.66
C HIS A 2 -5.13 -11.80 -17.47
N HIS A 3 -6.45 -11.69 -17.19
CA HIS A 3 -6.96 -11.02 -15.98
C HIS A 3 -8.16 -11.75 -15.36
N LYS A 4 -8.14 -13.09 -15.28
CA LYS A 4 -9.26 -13.85 -14.69
C LYS A 4 -8.90 -14.75 -13.49
N THR A 5 -7.67 -14.72 -12.99
CA THR A 5 -7.24 -15.62 -11.89
C THR A 5 -7.31 -15.02 -10.48
N GLY A 6 -7.49 -13.71 -10.35
CA GLY A 6 -7.49 -13.05 -9.01
C GLY A 6 -8.80 -13.17 -8.22
N LEU A 7 -9.93 -13.36 -8.88
CA LEU A 7 -11.25 -13.39 -8.20
C LEU A 7 -11.60 -14.74 -7.55
N LEU A 8 -10.98 -15.83 -8.01
CA LEU A 8 -11.27 -17.17 -7.46
C LEU A 8 -10.66 -17.41 -6.07
N ALA A 9 -9.53 -16.77 -5.74
CA ALA A 9 -8.87 -16.93 -4.44
C ALA A 9 -9.66 -16.28 -3.30
N LEU A 10 -10.38 -15.19 -3.55
CA LEU A 10 -11.20 -14.50 -2.56
C LEU A 10 -12.44 -15.30 -2.17
N ALA A 11 -13.04 -16.02 -3.12
CA ALA A 11 -14.23 -16.85 -2.89
C ALA A 11 -13.91 -18.10 -2.05
N LEU A 12 -12.70 -18.65 -2.15
CA LEU A 12 -12.27 -19.84 -1.39
C LEU A 12 -12.02 -19.52 0.10
N LEU A 13 -11.57 -18.32 0.45
CA LEU A 13 -11.38 -17.89 1.83
C LEU A 13 -12.71 -17.63 2.57
N LEU A 14 -13.76 -17.30 1.84
CA LEU A 14 -15.10 -17.04 2.39
C LEU A 14 -15.94 -18.30 2.54
N SER A 15 -15.67 -19.36 1.77
CA SER A 15 -16.48 -20.61 1.76
C SER A 15 -15.95 -21.72 2.67
N ALA A 16 -14.75 -21.62 3.24
CA ALA A 16 -14.22 -22.56 4.23
C ALA A 16 -14.81 -22.29 5.63
N GLY A 17 -16.12 -22.11 5.72
CA GLY A 17 -16.77 -21.92 6.98
C GLY A 17 -17.29 -23.22 7.53
N HIS A 18 -16.77 -23.75 8.58
CA HIS A 18 -17.29 -24.65 9.63
C HIS A 18 -16.19 -25.56 10.20
N ALA A 19 -14.92 -25.13 10.20
CA ALA A 19 -14.00 -25.68 11.19
C ALA A 19 -14.38 -25.08 12.55
N ALA A 20 -14.55 -25.90 13.55
CA ALA A 20 -14.90 -25.48 14.91
C ALA A 20 -13.99 -24.32 15.33
N ALA A 21 -14.57 -23.15 15.49
CA ALA A 21 -13.87 -22.01 16.04
C ALA A 21 -13.52 -22.36 17.48
N ALA A 22 -12.24 -22.50 17.82
CA ALA A 22 -11.84 -22.35 19.19
C ALA A 22 -12.40 -21.02 19.68
N THR A 23 -12.89 -20.99 20.89
CA THR A 23 -13.43 -19.80 21.56
C THR A 23 -12.28 -18.80 21.74
N SER A 24 -12.01 -18.00 20.69
CA SER A 24 -11.17 -16.83 20.87
C SER A 24 -11.94 -15.84 21.72
N ASP A 25 -11.30 -15.28 22.73
CA ASP A 25 -11.91 -14.26 23.57
C ASP A 25 -12.51 -13.16 22.71
N GLU A 26 -13.69 -12.70 23.10
CA GLU A 26 -14.39 -11.61 22.44
C GLU A 26 -14.04 -10.30 23.14
N GLY A 27 -13.75 -9.22 22.38
CA GLY A 27 -13.47 -7.93 22.99
C GLY A 27 -12.81 -6.91 22.04
N TYR A 28 -12.65 -5.72 22.58
CA TYR A 28 -11.87 -4.67 21.92
C TYR A 28 -10.38 -4.95 22.02
N TYR A 29 -9.63 -4.54 21.01
CA TYR A 29 -8.19 -4.65 21.03
C TYR A 29 -7.51 -3.42 20.42
N ALA A 30 -6.24 -3.24 20.78
CA ALA A 30 -5.33 -2.33 20.11
C ALA A 30 -4.15 -3.11 19.55
N SER A 31 -3.58 -2.62 18.45
CA SER A 31 -2.38 -3.20 17.86
C SER A 31 -1.39 -2.13 17.38
N ALA A 32 -0.11 -2.48 17.46
CA ALA A 32 0.98 -1.71 16.89
C ALA A 32 1.79 -2.63 15.96
N LYS A 33 2.11 -2.14 14.76
CA LYS A 33 2.76 -2.95 13.73
C LYS A 33 3.96 -2.20 13.16
N TYR A 34 5.07 -2.89 13.00
CA TYR A 34 6.13 -2.52 12.06
C TYR A 34 5.71 -2.96 10.67
N VAL A 35 5.90 -2.10 9.68
CA VAL A 35 5.52 -2.33 8.29
C VAL A 35 6.75 -2.17 7.42
N HIS A 36 7.25 -3.25 6.83
CA HIS A 36 8.27 -3.22 5.78
C HIS A 36 7.57 -3.19 4.43
N SER A 37 7.65 -2.07 3.72
CA SER A 37 6.95 -1.84 2.45
C SER A 37 7.92 -1.87 1.28
N GLU A 38 7.59 -2.59 0.20
CA GLU A 38 8.09 -2.35 -1.14
C GLU A 38 6.99 -1.63 -1.92
N GLN A 39 7.13 -0.32 -2.09
CA GLN A 39 6.23 0.47 -2.92
C GLN A 39 6.68 0.43 -4.38
N ARG A 40 5.72 0.32 -5.29
CA ARG A 40 5.95 0.32 -6.74
C ARG A 40 5.10 1.39 -7.40
N ALA A 41 5.75 2.23 -8.23
CA ALA A 41 5.12 3.15 -9.15
C ALA A 41 5.16 2.54 -10.55
N SER A 42 4.03 2.01 -11.02
CA SER A 42 3.85 1.50 -12.38
C SER A 42 3.08 2.49 -13.24
N ASP A 43 2.96 2.17 -14.54
CA ASP A 43 2.22 3.01 -15.49
C ASP A 43 2.63 4.49 -15.42
N GLN A 44 3.93 4.74 -15.22
CA GLN A 44 4.47 6.08 -15.31
C GLN A 44 4.20 6.60 -16.73
N ASP A 45 3.92 7.89 -16.88
CA ASP A 45 3.47 8.46 -18.15
C ASP A 45 4.40 8.05 -19.31
N THR A 46 3.92 7.13 -20.12
CA THR A 46 4.61 6.58 -21.29
C THR A 46 4.23 7.28 -22.59
N SER A 47 3.51 8.41 -22.51
CA SER A 47 3.06 9.12 -23.71
C SER A 47 4.24 9.60 -24.54
N SER A 48 4.36 9.09 -25.76
CA SER A 48 5.29 9.62 -26.75
C SER A 48 4.82 11.02 -27.15
N ARG A 49 5.66 12.03 -26.87
CA ARG A 49 5.40 13.42 -27.23
C ARG A 49 6.43 13.89 -28.26
N PRO A 50 6.06 14.76 -29.19
CA PRO A 50 7.05 15.35 -30.12
C PRO A 50 8.23 15.97 -29.36
N GLY A 51 9.47 15.57 -29.73
CA GLY A 51 10.69 16.04 -29.11
C GLY A 51 11.12 15.38 -27.79
N VAL A 52 10.32 14.47 -27.22
CA VAL A 52 10.65 13.78 -25.96
C VAL A 52 11.10 12.32 -26.19
N GLY A 53 10.81 11.75 -27.37
CA GLY A 53 11.12 10.35 -27.67
C GLY A 53 10.21 9.39 -26.90
N GLN A 54 10.73 8.19 -26.65
CA GLN A 54 10.02 7.15 -25.89
C GLN A 54 10.34 7.26 -24.41
N PHE A 55 9.39 6.94 -23.58
CA PHE A 55 9.56 6.81 -22.14
C PHE A 55 10.47 5.60 -21.82
N VAL A 56 11.31 5.76 -20.81
CA VAL A 56 12.21 4.73 -20.30
C VAL A 56 12.00 4.60 -18.80
N ASP A 57 11.71 3.39 -18.35
CA ASP A 57 11.58 3.10 -16.92
C ASP A 57 12.91 3.32 -16.20
N GLY A 58 12.84 3.92 -15.02
CA GLY A 58 13.96 4.05 -14.10
C GLY A 58 13.74 3.19 -12.84
N LYS A 59 13.91 3.81 -11.67
CA LYS A 59 13.61 3.17 -10.39
C LYS A 59 12.10 3.11 -10.17
N GLU A 60 11.47 1.97 -10.44
CA GLU A 60 10.03 1.75 -10.22
C GLU A 60 9.67 1.31 -8.80
N LYS A 61 10.65 0.82 -8.03
CA LYS A 61 10.43 0.27 -6.69
C LYS A 61 11.25 1.00 -5.66
N ASP A 62 10.66 1.21 -4.49
CA ASP A 62 11.34 1.76 -3.32
C ASP A 62 10.95 0.98 -2.07
N ARG A 63 11.95 0.71 -1.19
CA ARG A 63 11.78 -0.07 0.02
C ARG A 63 11.98 0.81 1.24
N LEU A 64 11.09 0.65 2.21
CA LEU A 64 11.13 1.46 3.42
C LEU A 64 10.50 0.74 4.61
N GLY A 65 10.94 1.11 5.81
CA GLY A 65 10.30 0.75 7.06
C GLY A 65 9.30 1.83 7.48
N GLY A 66 8.24 1.40 8.14
CA GLY A 66 7.21 2.26 8.70
C GLY A 66 6.53 1.62 9.90
N ALA A 67 5.52 2.29 10.40
CA ALA A 67 4.69 1.79 11.49
C ALA A 67 3.22 2.05 11.22
N SER A 68 2.36 1.25 11.85
CA SER A 68 0.93 1.52 11.93
C SER A 68 0.40 1.25 13.34
N LEU A 69 -0.67 1.94 13.68
CA LEU A 69 -1.46 1.71 14.88
C LEU A 69 -2.88 1.36 14.47
N ALA A 70 -3.49 0.47 15.22
CA ALA A 70 -4.86 0.07 14.96
C ALA A 70 -5.64 -0.19 16.24
N ALA A 71 -6.96 -0.05 16.13
CA ALA A 71 -7.91 -0.47 17.13
C ALA A 71 -9.03 -1.25 16.44
N GLY A 72 -9.54 -2.28 17.10
CA GLY A 72 -10.54 -3.16 16.52
C GLY A 72 -11.36 -3.92 17.53
N TYR A 73 -12.21 -4.77 17.00
CA TYR A 73 -13.04 -5.67 17.77
C TYR A 73 -12.88 -7.11 17.25
N GLN A 74 -12.64 -8.03 18.16
CA GLN A 74 -12.56 -9.46 17.90
C GLN A 74 -13.90 -10.10 18.31
N TYR A 75 -14.52 -10.78 17.35
CA TYR A 75 -15.77 -11.52 17.59
C TYR A 75 -15.42 -12.96 17.94
N GLY A 76 -15.98 -13.53 18.97
CA GLY A 76 -15.66 -14.89 19.47
C GLY A 76 -15.79 -16.03 18.46
N ASN A 77 -16.08 -15.74 17.20
CA ASN A 77 -16.27 -16.70 16.12
C ASN A 77 -15.14 -16.70 15.07
N GLY A 78 -13.98 -16.10 15.40
CA GLY A 78 -12.81 -16.03 14.53
C GLY A 78 -12.85 -14.88 13.49
N TRP A 79 -13.78 -13.95 13.60
CA TRP A 79 -13.77 -12.71 12.83
C TRP A 79 -13.21 -11.56 13.66
N ARG A 80 -12.53 -10.63 12.98
CA ARG A 80 -12.07 -9.35 13.56
C ARG A 80 -12.33 -8.21 12.58
N THR A 81 -12.63 -7.04 13.11
CA THR A 81 -12.65 -5.78 12.35
C THR A 81 -11.67 -4.80 12.98
N GLU A 82 -10.99 -4.00 12.16
CA GLU A 82 -9.91 -3.13 12.61
C GLU A 82 -9.86 -1.84 11.79
N GLY A 83 -9.81 -0.70 12.47
CA GLY A 83 -9.39 0.57 11.89
C GLY A 83 -7.87 0.73 12.07
N GLU A 84 -7.12 0.88 10.99
CA GLU A 84 -5.66 0.98 10.99
C GLU A 84 -5.21 2.29 10.36
N TYR A 85 -4.35 3.02 11.05
CA TYR A 85 -3.62 4.17 10.52
C TYR A 85 -2.16 3.82 10.28
N THR A 86 -1.71 3.92 9.02
CA THR A 86 -0.30 3.77 8.65
C THR A 86 0.34 5.16 8.54
N PHE A 87 1.40 5.35 9.32
CA PHE A 87 2.12 6.62 9.37
C PHE A 87 2.81 6.94 8.05
N ARG A 88 3.09 8.23 7.87
CA ARG A 88 3.66 8.78 6.64
C ARG A 88 4.94 8.09 6.20
N GLN A 89 4.92 7.61 4.97
CA GLN A 89 6.03 6.99 4.26
C GLN A 89 6.47 7.88 3.10
N LYS A 90 7.79 7.97 2.87
CA LYS A 90 8.38 8.78 1.79
C LYS A 90 9.11 7.88 0.82
N THR A 91 8.80 8.01 -0.47
CA THR A 91 9.41 7.23 -1.55
C THR A 91 9.79 8.12 -2.71
N GLU A 92 10.76 7.65 -3.51
CA GLU A 92 11.21 8.32 -4.72
C GLU A 92 11.36 7.32 -5.85
N PHE A 93 10.77 7.66 -6.99
CA PHE A 93 10.78 6.87 -8.21
C PHE A 93 11.38 7.71 -9.34
N THR A 94 12.00 7.05 -10.30
CA THR A 94 12.61 7.76 -11.44
C THR A 94 12.09 7.20 -12.75
N SER A 95 12.04 8.06 -13.75
CA SER A 95 11.74 7.69 -15.13
C SER A 95 12.55 8.58 -16.08
N GLY A 96 12.73 8.13 -17.30
CA GLY A 96 13.54 8.85 -18.29
C GLY A 96 12.88 8.91 -19.66
N SER A 97 13.62 9.43 -20.63
CA SER A 97 13.22 9.39 -22.03
C SER A 97 14.42 9.12 -22.94
N THR A 98 14.17 8.53 -24.10
CA THR A 98 15.23 8.23 -25.09
C THR A 98 15.87 9.47 -25.69
N ALA A 99 15.12 10.59 -25.77
CA ALA A 99 15.65 11.85 -26.29
C ALA A 99 16.55 12.58 -25.28
N PHE A 100 16.40 12.29 -23.97
CA PHE A 100 17.16 12.96 -22.91
C PHE A 100 17.67 11.92 -21.89
N PRO A 101 18.62 11.05 -22.27
CA PRO A 101 19.03 9.89 -21.46
C PRO A 101 19.70 10.26 -20.13
N THR A 102 20.14 11.50 -19.95
CA THR A 102 20.76 12.01 -18.71
C THR A 102 19.79 12.84 -17.85
N SER A 103 18.56 13.10 -18.33
CA SER A 103 17.57 13.94 -17.64
C SER A 103 16.43 13.07 -17.09
N PHE A 104 16.63 12.52 -15.90
CA PHE A 104 15.60 11.71 -15.24
C PHE A 104 14.53 12.59 -14.58
N ASN A 105 13.30 12.12 -14.63
CA ASN A 105 12.22 12.59 -13.78
C ASN A 105 12.33 11.91 -12.41
N HIS A 106 12.20 12.68 -11.35
CA HIS A 106 12.20 12.23 -9.97
C HIS A 106 10.82 12.46 -9.36
N LEU A 107 10.01 11.42 -9.23
CA LEU A 107 8.70 11.46 -8.61
C LEU A 107 8.85 11.16 -7.12
N LYS A 108 8.61 12.15 -6.27
CA LYS A 108 8.57 12.01 -4.81
C LYS A 108 7.16 11.86 -4.32
N LEU A 109 6.93 10.83 -3.52
CA LEU A 109 5.64 10.56 -2.92
C LEU A 109 5.75 10.55 -1.39
N ASN A 110 4.73 11.14 -0.73
CA ASN A 110 4.50 11.00 0.69
C ASN A 110 3.12 10.38 0.87
N THR A 111 3.06 9.18 1.45
CA THR A 111 1.81 8.41 1.61
C THR A 111 1.48 8.19 3.07
N GLU A 112 0.24 8.41 3.45
CA GLU A 112 -0.35 8.02 4.73
C GLU A 112 -1.71 7.39 4.46
N ARG A 113 -2.15 6.43 5.31
CA ARG A 113 -3.37 5.68 5.04
C ARG A 113 -4.20 5.48 6.28
N LEU A 114 -5.51 5.51 6.08
CA LEU A 114 -6.51 5.04 7.04
C LEU A 114 -7.30 3.92 6.37
N MET A 115 -7.23 2.71 6.95
CA MET A 115 -7.85 1.50 6.40
C MET A 115 -8.86 0.92 7.40
N LEU A 116 -9.94 0.37 6.89
CA LEU A 116 -10.84 -0.53 7.60
C LEU A 116 -10.55 -1.94 7.09
N ASN A 117 -10.11 -2.81 7.98
CA ASN A 117 -9.73 -4.18 7.67
C ASN A 117 -10.71 -5.16 8.32
N VAL A 118 -10.98 -6.25 7.62
CA VAL A 118 -11.68 -7.42 8.14
C VAL A 118 -10.72 -8.60 8.10
N TYR A 119 -10.67 -9.37 9.17
CA TYR A 119 -9.85 -10.57 9.31
C TYR A 119 -10.73 -11.78 9.55
N ARG A 120 -10.27 -12.92 9.02
CA ARG A 120 -10.79 -14.24 9.38
C ARG A 120 -9.64 -15.08 9.93
N ASP A 121 -9.72 -15.43 11.21
CA ASP A 121 -8.76 -16.28 11.90
C ASP A 121 -9.20 -17.73 11.86
N TYR A 122 -8.25 -18.64 11.65
CA TYR A 122 -8.39 -20.08 11.67
C TYR A 122 -7.43 -20.64 12.71
N ASP A 123 -7.95 -21.11 13.82
CA ASP A 123 -7.16 -21.68 14.90
C ASP A 123 -6.56 -23.03 14.49
N LEU A 124 -5.26 -23.17 14.73
CA LEU A 124 -4.49 -24.41 14.50
C LEU A 124 -4.15 -25.12 15.81
N GLY A 125 -4.56 -24.56 16.95
CA GLY A 125 -4.19 -25.04 18.28
C GLY A 125 -2.87 -24.47 18.78
N TYR A 126 -2.58 -24.71 20.05
CA TYR A 126 -1.34 -24.27 20.74
C TYR A 126 -1.08 -22.76 20.66
N GLY A 127 -2.15 -21.95 20.59
CA GLY A 127 -2.07 -20.50 20.46
C GLY A 127 -1.66 -20.00 19.08
N VAL A 128 -1.62 -20.86 18.07
CA VAL A 128 -1.28 -20.51 16.68
C VAL A 128 -2.54 -20.44 15.83
N SER A 129 -2.70 -19.38 15.06
CA SER A 129 -3.78 -19.20 14.08
C SER A 129 -3.24 -18.72 12.74
N LEU A 130 -3.88 -19.13 11.66
CA LEU A 130 -3.72 -18.48 10.36
C LEU A 130 -4.79 -17.41 10.21
N PHE A 131 -4.46 -16.32 9.51
CA PHE A 131 -5.48 -15.34 9.17
C PHE A 131 -5.43 -14.93 7.70
N GLY A 132 -6.61 -14.65 7.15
CA GLY A 132 -6.80 -13.90 5.93
C GLY A 132 -7.34 -12.52 6.24
N THR A 133 -6.97 -11.51 5.46
CA THR A 133 -7.45 -10.13 5.64
C THR A 133 -7.78 -9.47 4.33
N ALA A 134 -8.84 -8.67 4.35
CA ALA A 134 -9.19 -7.75 3.28
C ALA A 134 -9.49 -6.38 3.87
N GLY A 135 -9.12 -5.31 3.17
CA GLY A 135 -9.32 -3.96 3.65
C GLY A 135 -9.68 -2.97 2.55
N VAL A 136 -10.36 -1.92 2.96
CA VAL A 136 -10.67 -0.76 2.14
C VAL A 136 -10.42 0.51 2.95
N GLY A 137 -10.00 1.58 2.29
CA GLY A 137 -9.71 2.81 3.02
C GLY A 137 -9.30 3.95 2.11
N ILE A 138 -8.67 4.94 2.70
CA ILE A 138 -8.20 6.15 2.01
C ILE A 138 -6.69 6.26 2.17
N ALA A 139 -6.00 6.38 1.03
CA ALA A 139 -4.60 6.76 0.95
C ALA A 139 -4.50 8.24 0.59
N LYS A 140 -3.94 9.03 1.49
CA LYS A 140 -3.57 10.41 1.20
C LYS A 140 -2.16 10.43 0.65
N VAL A 141 -2.02 10.86 -0.60
CA VAL A 141 -0.76 10.88 -1.32
C VAL A 141 -0.43 12.31 -1.73
N LYS A 142 0.72 12.79 -1.27
CA LYS A 142 1.31 14.03 -1.77
C LYS A 142 2.39 13.66 -2.77
N ALA A 143 2.23 14.13 -4.03
CA ALA A 143 3.12 13.86 -5.15
C ALA A 143 3.73 15.16 -5.68
N GLY A 144 5.03 15.15 -5.96
CA GLY A 144 5.78 16.25 -6.55
C GLY A 144 7.14 15.74 -7.02
N GLY A 145 8.04 16.63 -7.43
CA GLY A 145 9.38 16.21 -7.83
C GLY A 145 10.04 17.16 -8.82
N TRP A 146 10.98 16.66 -9.61
CA TRP A 146 11.73 17.48 -10.58
C TRP A 146 12.20 16.67 -11.79
N GLN A 147 12.62 17.37 -12.83
CA GLN A 147 13.20 16.79 -14.04
C GLN A 147 14.65 17.24 -14.21
N GLY A 148 15.59 16.28 -14.19
CA GLY A 148 17.03 16.52 -14.41
C GLY A 148 17.72 17.26 -13.27
N ASN A 149 17.21 18.40 -12.86
CA ASN A 149 17.72 19.17 -11.73
C ASN A 149 16.59 19.85 -10.95
N THR A 150 16.89 20.27 -9.72
CA THR A 150 15.89 20.84 -8.78
C THR A 150 15.35 22.22 -9.18
N ALA A 151 15.91 22.89 -10.19
CA ALA A 151 15.32 24.12 -10.74
C ALA A 151 14.14 23.84 -11.70
N ARG A 152 13.97 22.59 -12.11
CA ARG A 152 12.88 22.13 -12.99
C ARG A 152 11.87 21.32 -12.19
N GLU A 153 11.13 22.00 -11.34
CA GLU A 153 10.20 21.36 -10.41
C GLU A 153 8.82 21.12 -11.03
N TYR A 154 8.18 20.08 -10.58
CA TYR A 154 6.75 19.86 -10.68
C TYR A 154 6.12 20.25 -9.33
N ALA A 155 5.09 21.07 -9.38
CA ALA A 155 4.39 21.51 -8.18
C ALA A 155 3.85 20.30 -7.39
N ASP A 156 3.79 20.45 -6.08
CA ASP A 156 3.16 19.45 -5.21
C ASP A 156 1.65 19.37 -5.48
N SER A 157 1.13 18.16 -5.52
CA SER A 157 -0.31 17.85 -5.54
C SER A 157 -0.63 16.88 -4.42
N THR A 158 -1.75 17.07 -3.75
CA THR A 158 -2.24 16.17 -2.70
C THR A 158 -3.56 15.56 -3.12
N GLN A 159 -3.65 14.23 -3.08
CA GLN A 159 -4.80 13.45 -3.50
C GLN A 159 -5.23 12.50 -2.40
N ASN A 160 -6.54 12.25 -2.32
CA ASN A 160 -7.12 11.22 -1.46
C ASN A 160 -7.66 10.12 -2.37
N ASN A 161 -6.99 8.99 -2.39
CA ASN A 161 -7.33 7.85 -3.23
C ASN A 161 -8.03 6.77 -2.42
N LEU A 162 -9.00 6.11 -3.02
CA LEU A 162 -9.51 4.86 -2.48
C LEU A 162 -8.41 3.80 -2.53
N ALA A 163 -8.17 3.13 -1.40
CA ALA A 163 -7.17 2.08 -1.28
C ALA A 163 -7.83 0.75 -0.94
N TYR A 164 -7.29 -0.34 -1.47
CA TYR A 164 -7.72 -1.71 -1.17
C TYR A 164 -6.54 -2.54 -0.74
N SER A 165 -6.78 -3.49 0.15
CA SER A 165 -5.76 -4.44 0.56
C SER A 165 -6.29 -5.87 0.61
N LEU A 166 -5.39 -6.81 0.35
CA LEU A 166 -5.61 -8.23 0.54
C LEU A 166 -4.33 -8.85 1.11
N GLY A 167 -4.47 -9.68 2.12
CA GLY A 167 -3.33 -10.28 2.79
C GLY A 167 -3.66 -11.54 3.56
N ALA A 168 -2.62 -12.15 4.10
CA ALA A 168 -2.69 -13.31 4.97
C ALA A 168 -1.49 -13.31 5.93
N GLY A 169 -1.58 -14.11 6.99
CA GLY A 169 -0.50 -14.21 7.93
C GLY A 169 -0.76 -15.26 9.01
N ILE A 170 0.12 -15.23 10.01
CA ILE A 170 0.11 -16.11 11.16
C ILE A 170 0.03 -15.23 12.41
N SER A 171 -0.81 -15.63 13.35
CA SER A 171 -0.93 -15.08 14.68
C SER A 171 -0.45 -16.10 15.70
N TYR A 172 0.33 -15.67 16.67
CA TYR A 172 0.73 -16.48 17.81
C TYR A 172 0.38 -15.78 19.11
N SER A 173 -0.38 -16.45 19.97
CA SER A 173 -0.80 -15.96 21.29
C SER A 173 -0.04 -16.70 22.39
N PRO A 174 1.13 -16.17 22.84
CA PRO A 174 1.96 -16.82 23.86
C PRO A 174 1.31 -16.84 25.24
N VAL A 175 0.46 -15.89 25.51
CA VAL A 175 -0.34 -15.75 26.75
C VAL A 175 -1.70 -15.18 26.41
N ASP A 176 -2.64 -15.31 27.32
CA ASP A 176 -3.97 -14.74 27.17
C ASP A 176 -3.90 -13.24 26.85
N ARG A 177 -4.78 -12.77 25.98
CA ARG A 177 -4.93 -11.36 25.54
C ARG A 177 -3.76 -10.75 24.76
N LEU A 178 -2.61 -11.43 24.62
CA LEU A 178 -1.47 -10.92 23.84
C LEU A 178 -1.22 -11.81 22.63
N SER A 179 -1.22 -11.22 21.45
CA SER A 179 -0.88 -11.90 20.20
C SER A 179 0.25 -11.19 19.48
N ILE A 180 1.05 -11.98 18.77
CA ILE A 180 2.08 -11.52 17.82
C ILE A 180 1.60 -11.91 16.44
N ASP A 181 1.43 -10.93 15.57
CA ASP A 181 0.92 -11.11 14.21
C ASP A 181 2.04 -10.90 13.20
N ILE A 182 2.28 -11.87 12.33
CA ILE A 182 3.18 -11.78 11.18
C ILE A 182 2.34 -11.90 9.92
N GLY A 183 2.41 -10.93 9.03
CA GLY A 183 1.57 -10.93 7.84
C GLY A 183 2.26 -10.40 6.60
N TYR A 184 1.70 -10.76 5.46
CA TYR A 184 1.99 -10.18 4.17
C TYR A 184 0.70 -9.67 3.55
N ARG A 185 0.72 -8.45 3.01
CA ARG A 185 -0.42 -7.88 2.30
C ARG A 185 0.01 -7.09 1.06
N TYR A 186 -0.84 -7.08 0.07
CA TYR A 186 -0.77 -6.18 -1.06
C TYR A 186 -1.77 -5.04 -0.87
N VAL A 187 -1.35 -3.81 -1.16
CA VAL A 187 -2.19 -2.60 -1.05
C VAL A 187 -2.11 -1.84 -2.37
N ASP A 188 -3.25 -1.64 -3.03
CA ASP A 188 -3.38 -0.75 -4.19
C ASP A 188 -3.86 0.62 -3.71
N MET A 189 -3.13 1.67 -4.05
CA MET A 189 -3.42 3.06 -3.68
C MET A 189 -3.86 3.91 -4.87
N GLY A 190 -4.06 3.28 -6.04
CA GLY A 190 -4.59 3.93 -7.24
C GLY A 190 -3.60 4.84 -7.96
N LYS A 191 -4.15 5.73 -8.76
CA LYS A 191 -3.37 6.68 -9.58
C LYS A 191 -2.92 7.86 -8.73
N VAL A 192 -1.68 8.31 -8.98
CA VAL A 192 -1.07 9.47 -8.34
C VAL A 192 -0.54 10.42 -9.40
N GLU A 193 -0.71 11.72 -9.18
CA GLU A 193 -0.31 12.77 -10.12
C GLU A 193 0.36 13.91 -9.35
N SER A 194 1.50 14.42 -9.88
CA SER A 194 2.08 15.68 -9.40
C SER A 194 1.23 16.87 -9.81
N GLY A 195 1.53 18.05 -9.32
CA GLY A 195 1.08 19.29 -9.93
C GLY A 195 1.80 19.53 -11.27
N TYR A 196 1.45 20.61 -11.95
CA TYR A 196 2.06 20.98 -13.22
C TYR A 196 3.53 21.42 -13.05
N ASN A 197 4.31 21.25 -14.12
CA ASN A 197 5.68 21.76 -14.21
C ASN A 197 5.72 23.29 -14.02
N THR A 198 6.66 23.77 -13.22
CA THR A 198 6.89 25.21 -12.98
C THR A 198 7.79 25.87 -14.05
N PHE A 199 8.47 25.04 -14.85
CA PHE A 199 9.35 25.42 -15.94
C PHE A 199 8.68 25.25 -17.31
N GLY A 200 9.21 25.86 -18.36
CA GLY A 200 8.79 25.59 -19.74
C GLY A 200 9.29 24.20 -20.19
N ASN A 201 8.39 23.35 -20.68
CA ASN A 201 8.75 22.08 -21.32
C ASN A 201 9.35 22.32 -22.73
N VAL A 202 9.59 21.26 -23.52
CA VAL A 202 10.14 21.38 -24.90
C VAL A 202 9.26 22.22 -25.83
N ARG A 203 8.00 22.48 -25.48
CA ARG A 203 7.06 23.34 -26.21
C ARG A 203 6.95 24.75 -25.59
N GLY A 204 7.73 25.04 -24.53
CA GLY A 204 7.61 26.25 -23.74
C GLY A 204 6.39 26.34 -22.85
N LEU A 205 5.64 25.23 -22.65
CA LEU A 205 4.39 25.18 -21.89
C LEU A 205 4.60 24.64 -20.47
N LYS A 206 3.64 24.94 -19.58
CA LYS A 206 3.59 24.44 -18.20
C LYS A 206 2.35 23.55 -17.99
N ASP A 207 2.21 22.53 -18.82
CA ASP A 207 1.02 21.66 -18.92
C ASP A 207 1.33 20.18 -18.70
N GLU A 208 2.51 19.86 -18.14
CA GLU A 208 2.94 18.50 -17.88
C GLU A 208 2.83 18.14 -16.40
N GLN A 209 2.48 16.89 -16.13
CA GLN A 209 2.42 16.28 -14.81
C GLN A 209 3.13 14.92 -14.84
N MET A 210 3.75 14.54 -13.74
CA MET A 210 4.19 13.18 -13.53
C MET A 210 3.02 12.35 -13.02
N LYS A 211 2.79 11.18 -13.61
CA LYS A 211 1.68 10.27 -13.28
C LYS A 211 2.21 8.87 -13.06
N ALA A 212 1.62 8.16 -12.11
CA ALA A 212 1.91 6.76 -11.87
C ALA A 212 0.71 6.06 -11.22
N ARG A 213 0.72 4.72 -11.21
CA ARG A 213 -0.13 3.90 -10.35
C ARG A 213 0.72 3.40 -9.18
N LEU A 214 0.24 3.65 -7.96
CA LEU A 214 0.96 3.32 -6.74
C LEU A 214 0.36 2.08 -6.08
N ALA A 215 1.21 1.08 -5.82
CA ALA A 215 0.88 -0.09 -5.04
C ALA A 215 2.01 -0.40 -4.04
N SER A 216 1.71 -1.18 -3.02
CA SER A 216 2.67 -1.62 -2.01
C SER A 216 2.52 -3.09 -1.71
N SER A 217 3.64 -3.80 -1.63
CA SER A 217 3.75 -5.12 -1.02
C SER A 217 4.33 -4.93 0.37
N GLU A 218 3.64 -5.40 1.40
CA GLU A 218 3.99 -5.11 2.79
C GLU A 218 4.15 -6.38 3.60
N PHE A 219 5.28 -6.50 4.26
CA PHE A 219 5.49 -7.45 5.34
C PHE A 219 5.24 -6.74 6.66
N THR A 220 4.43 -7.31 7.53
CA THR A 220 4.04 -6.72 8.81
C THR A 220 4.44 -7.63 9.97
N LEU A 221 4.97 -7.03 11.03
CA LEU A 221 5.20 -7.65 12.33
C LEU A 221 4.53 -6.78 13.38
N GLY A 222 3.57 -7.31 14.11
CA GLY A 222 2.79 -6.55 15.07
C GLY A 222 2.55 -7.26 16.38
N THR A 223 2.14 -6.48 17.36
CA THR A 223 1.59 -6.98 18.62
C THR A 223 0.15 -6.48 18.75
N ARG A 224 -0.71 -7.32 19.29
CA ARG A 224 -2.12 -7.04 19.52
C ARG A 224 -2.47 -7.40 20.97
N TYR A 225 -3.12 -6.48 21.67
CA TYR A 225 -3.59 -6.68 23.04
C TYR A 225 -5.11 -6.57 23.11
N LEU A 226 -5.76 -7.61 23.66
CA LEU A 226 -7.20 -7.71 23.89
C LEU A 226 -7.51 -7.20 25.30
N PHE A 227 -8.51 -6.33 25.43
CA PHE A 227 -8.89 -5.71 26.70
C PHE A 227 -9.89 -6.52 27.50
#